data_252b86f404d8b6bfef5ddffc6925b1fe
#
_entry.id   252b86f404d8b6bfef5ddffc6925b1fe
#
_cell.length_a   1.000
_cell.length_b   1.000
_cell.length_c   1.000
_cell.angle_alpha   90.00
_cell.angle_beta   90.00
_cell.angle_gamma   90.00
#
_symmetry.space_group_name_H-M   'P 1'
#
loop_
_entity.id
_entity.type
_entity.pdbx_description
1 polymer ?
#
loop_
_entity_poly.entity_id
_entity_poly.type
_entity_poly.pdbx_seq_one_letter_code
_entity_poly.pdbx_strand_id
1 'polypeptide(L)'
;SRLLLKTHDFRQIAAIAEKGDITRVNLQIGDICNRPLPDLPVHATASLFGKADSNASQEDIAKGIIYMVLQTIGGAAVLSALNGPIRDFVLIGNLTKFPQCHEVFPNMEKIYGVRFHIPPYAEYRTAIGAALAYLSKH
;
A
#
# COMPACT_ATOMS: atom_id res chain seq x y z
N SER A 1 11.64 7.96 -6.29
CA SER A 1 11.04 7.86 -7.64
C SER A 1 11.87 8.55 -8.72
N ARG A 2 12.48 9.74 -8.46
CA ARG A 2 13.26 10.50 -9.48
C ARG A 2 14.38 9.69 -10.11
N LEU A 3 15.11 8.92 -9.34
CA LEU A 3 16.23 8.10 -9.82
C LEU A 3 15.76 6.95 -10.71
N LEU A 4 14.63 6.33 -10.40
CA LEU A 4 14.13 5.14 -11.09
C LEU A 4 13.10 5.48 -12.17
N LEU A 5 12.22 6.45 -11.92
CA LEU A 5 11.09 6.76 -12.79
C LEU A 5 11.24 8.07 -13.57
N LYS A 6 12.28 8.86 -13.28
CA LYS A 6 12.58 10.16 -13.91
C LYS A 6 11.43 11.18 -13.84
N THR A 7 10.45 10.97 -12.95
CA THR A 7 9.31 11.86 -12.74
C THR A 7 9.05 12.10 -11.26
N HIS A 8 8.43 13.23 -10.93
CA HIS A 8 7.93 13.60 -9.61
C HIS A 8 6.41 13.73 -9.58
N ASP A 9 5.78 13.71 -10.73
CA ASP A 9 4.33 13.86 -10.81
C ASP A 9 3.64 12.59 -10.32
N PHE A 10 2.88 12.74 -9.24
CA PHE A 10 2.09 11.70 -8.63
C PHE A 10 1.13 11.02 -9.63
N ARG A 11 0.50 11.82 -10.52
CA ARG A 11 -0.46 11.30 -11.50
C ARG A 11 0.24 10.45 -12.56
N GLN A 12 1.41 10.89 -12.99
CA GLN A 12 2.23 10.11 -13.93
C GLN A 12 2.70 8.80 -13.31
N ILE A 13 3.16 8.84 -12.05
CA ILE A 13 3.58 7.64 -11.34
C ILE A 13 2.41 6.65 -11.19
N ALA A 14 1.21 7.14 -10.83
CA ALA A 14 0.02 6.32 -10.72
C ALA A 14 -0.33 5.64 -12.06
N ALA A 15 -0.37 6.41 -13.15
CA ALA A 15 -0.70 5.92 -14.49
C ALA A 15 0.33 4.90 -15.02
N ILE A 16 1.62 5.11 -14.74
CA ILE A 16 2.68 4.17 -15.09
C ILE A 16 2.48 2.87 -14.30
N ALA A 17 2.26 2.96 -12.99
CA ALA A 17 2.13 1.80 -12.11
C ALA A 17 0.89 0.93 -12.39
N GLU A 18 -0.18 1.50 -12.95
CA GLU A 18 -1.37 0.71 -13.34
C GLU A 18 -1.05 -0.40 -14.34
N LYS A 19 -0.08 -0.15 -15.22
CA LYS A 19 0.35 -1.10 -16.26
C LYS A 19 1.37 -2.13 -15.77
N GLY A 20 1.93 -1.92 -14.59
CA GLY A 20 2.98 -2.77 -14.04
C GLY A 20 2.48 -4.10 -13.49
N ASP A 21 3.36 -5.07 -13.50
CA ASP A 21 3.17 -6.39 -12.89
C ASP A 21 4.03 -6.52 -11.63
N ILE A 22 3.39 -6.56 -10.46
CA ILE A 22 4.08 -6.68 -9.18
C ILE A 22 4.86 -7.98 -9.03
N THR A 23 4.45 -9.05 -9.72
CA THR A 23 5.12 -10.36 -9.66
C THR A 23 6.50 -10.35 -10.33
N ARG A 24 6.79 -9.32 -11.13
CA ARG A 24 8.10 -9.12 -11.77
C ARG A 24 9.14 -8.54 -10.83
N VAL A 25 8.73 -7.86 -9.78
CA VAL A 25 9.64 -7.16 -8.86
C VAL A 25 9.59 -7.71 -7.45
N ASN A 26 8.41 -8.10 -6.93
CA ASN A 26 8.28 -8.64 -5.59
C ASN A 26 8.39 -10.17 -5.59
N LEU A 27 9.16 -10.69 -4.64
CA LEU A 27 9.15 -12.12 -4.34
C LEU A 27 7.91 -12.43 -3.50
N GLN A 28 7.12 -13.40 -3.95
CA GLN A 28 5.88 -13.81 -3.28
C GLN A 28 6.06 -15.14 -2.56
N ILE A 29 5.16 -15.44 -1.63
CA ILE A 29 5.17 -16.74 -0.91
C ILE A 29 5.07 -17.90 -1.90
N GLY A 30 4.25 -17.81 -2.94
CA GLY A 30 4.11 -18.83 -3.97
C GLY A 30 5.37 -19.08 -4.82
N ASP A 31 6.33 -18.13 -4.82
CA ASP A 31 7.62 -18.33 -5.49
C ASP A 31 8.58 -19.21 -4.64
N ILE A 32 8.36 -19.28 -3.33
CA ILE A 32 9.26 -19.95 -2.37
C ILE A 32 8.66 -21.27 -1.91
N CYS A 33 7.33 -21.33 -1.73
CA CYS A 33 6.64 -22.47 -1.14
C CYS A 33 5.84 -23.24 -2.18
N ASN A 34 6.18 -24.51 -2.37
CA ASN A 34 5.46 -25.44 -3.27
C ASN A 34 4.13 -25.94 -2.68
N ARG A 35 3.81 -25.57 -1.44
CA ARG A 35 2.57 -25.96 -0.76
C ARG A 35 1.91 -24.73 -0.15
N PRO A 36 0.56 -24.64 -0.17
CA PRO A 36 -0.15 -23.58 0.53
C PRO A 36 0.21 -23.60 2.03
N LEU A 37 0.49 -22.44 2.58
CA LEU A 37 0.67 -22.26 4.02
C LEU A 37 -0.67 -21.84 4.63
N PRO A 38 -1.04 -22.41 5.80
CA PRO A 38 -2.23 -21.95 6.52
C PRO A 38 -2.11 -20.43 6.79
N ASP A 39 -3.20 -19.71 6.57
CA ASP A 39 -3.34 -18.29 6.86
C ASP A 39 -2.39 -17.34 6.11
N LEU A 40 -1.59 -17.85 5.15
CA LEU A 40 -0.69 -17.04 4.35
C LEU A 40 -0.97 -17.21 2.85
N PRO A 41 -1.57 -16.21 2.19
CA PRO A 41 -1.89 -16.27 0.77
C PRO A 41 -0.63 -16.43 -0.10
N VAL A 42 -0.70 -17.22 -1.15
CA VAL A 42 0.42 -17.45 -2.09
C VAL A 42 0.94 -16.17 -2.74
N HIS A 43 0.07 -15.18 -2.90
CA HIS A 43 0.41 -13.85 -3.44
C HIS A 43 0.91 -12.85 -2.39
N ALA A 44 1.02 -13.26 -1.11
CA ALA A 44 1.61 -12.40 -0.09
C ALA A 44 3.08 -12.11 -0.41
N THR A 45 3.49 -10.87 -0.18
CA THR A 45 4.88 -10.46 -0.42
C THR A 45 5.80 -11.08 0.63
N ALA A 46 6.76 -11.87 0.19
CA ALA A 46 7.84 -12.40 1.02
C ALA A 46 9.03 -11.43 1.08
N SER A 47 9.33 -10.78 -0.05
CA SER A 47 10.39 -9.75 -0.12
C SER A 47 10.03 -8.69 -1.14
N LEU A 48 10.02 -7.44 -0.69
CA LEU A 48 9.88 -6.28 -1.56
C LEU A 48 11.09 -6.19 -2.48
N PHE A 49 10.85 -6.02 -3.77
CA PHE A 49 11.88 -6.00 -4.81
C PHE A 49 12.77 -7.25 -4.87
N GLY A 50 12.35 -8.37 -4.26
CA GLY A 50 13.15 -9.59 -4.18
C GLY A 50 13.39 -10.30 -5.51
N LYS A 51 12.64 -9.94 -6.58
CA LYS A 51 12.84 -10.44 -7.96
C LYS A 51 13.28 -9.35 -8.94
N ALA A 52 13.44 -8.11 -8.48
CA ALA A 52 13.80 -7.02 -9.37
C ALA A 52 15.17 -7.24 -10.02
N ASP A 53 15.20 -7.27 -11.33
CA ASP A 53 16.41 -7.42 -12.14
C ASP A 53 16.42 -6.39 -13.27
N SER A 54 17.39 -6.50 -14.18
CA SER A 54 17.52 -5.61 -15.34
C SER A 54 16.37 -5.70 -16.36
N ASN A 55 15.50 -6.72 -16.26
CA ASN A 55 14.39 -6.94 -17.17
C ASN A 55 13.08 -6.32 -16.62
N ALA A 56 13.07 -5.85 -15.37
CA ALA A 56 11.92 -5.17 -14.80
C ALA A 56 11.64 -3.85 -15.55
N SER A 57 10.42 -3.69 -16.02
CA SER A 57 10.00 -2.47 -16.73
C SER A 57 9.86 -1.28 -15.76
N GLN A 58 9.78 -0.06 -16.31
CA GLN A 58 9.50 1.12 -15.49
C GLN A 58 8.13 1.03 -14.81
N GLU A 59 7.17 0.40 -15.47
CA GLU A 59 5.83 0.13 -14.98
C GLU A 59 5.85 -0.81 -13.77
N ASP A 60 6.62 -1.90 -13.85
CA ASP A 60 6.78 -2.88 -12.77
C ASP A 60 7.46 -2.23 -11.56
N ILE A 61 8.52 -1.46 -11.80
CA ILE A 61 9.23 -0.72 -10.75
C ILE A 61 8.32 0.32 -10.09
N ALA A 62 7.53 1.06 -10.88
CA ALA A 62 6.59 2.04 -10.34
C ALA A 62 5.55 1.39 -9.43
N LYS A 63 4.97 0.26 -9.85
CA LYS A 63 4.04 -0.53 -9.05
C LYS A 63 4.71 -1.05 -7.78
N GLY A 64 5.92 -1.59 -7.90
CA GLY A 64 6.72 -2.05 -6.76
C GLY A 64 6.97 -0.97 -5.71
N ILE A 65 7.30 0.26 -6.13
CA ILE A 65 7.51 1.40 -5.24
C ILE A 65 6.21 1.74 -4.48
N ILE A 66 5.06 1.79 -5.18
CA ILE A 66 3.77 2.08 -4.55
C ILE A 66 3.43 0.98 -3.54
N TYR A 67 3.56 -0.29 -3.91
CA TYR A 67 3.30 -1.42 -3.01
C TYR A 67 4.20 -1.36 -1.78
N MET A 68 5.50 -1.08 -1.93
CA MET A 68 6.43 -0.92 -0.82
C MET A 68 5.96 0.16 0.16
N VAL A 69 5.56 1.33 -0.33
CA VAL A 69 5.08 2.42 0.52
C VAL A 69 3.79 2.03 1.25
N LEU A 70 2.81 1.49 0.52
CA LEU A 70 1.51 1.12 1.11
C LEU A 70 1.65 -0.02 2.13
N GLN A 71 2.44 -1.05 1.83
CA GLN A 71 2.70 -2.15 2.76
C GLN A 71 3.48 -1.69 3.99
N THR A 72 4.41 -0.75 3.83
CA THR A 72 5.13 -0.15 4.98
C THR A 72 4.18 0.62 5.88
N ILE A 73 3.28 1.44 5.31
CA ILE A 73 2.27 2.19 6.08
C ILE A 73 1.35 1.23 6.82
N GLY A 74 0.79 0.24 6.12
CA GLY A 74 -0.09 -0.74 6.73
C GLY A 74 0.60 -1.57 7.81
N GLY A 75 1.83 -2.02 7.56
CA GLY A 75 2.64 -2.75 8.54
C GLY A 75 2.95 -1.92 9.78
N ALA A 76 3.31 -0.65 9.62
CA ALA A 76 3.53 0.26 10.74
C ALA A 76 2.25 0.46 11.58
N ALA A 77 1.10 0.61 10.93
CA ALA A 77 -0.19 0.71 11.61
C ALA A 77 -0.50 -0.56 12.43
N VAL A 78 -0.36 -1.73 11.82
CA VAL A 78 -0.58 -3.03 12.50
C VAL A 78 0.36 -3.19 13.70
N LEU A 79 1.66 -2.93 13.51
CA LEU A 79 2.66 -3.06 14.57
C LEU A 79 2.43 -2.09 15.72
N SER A 80 1.97 -0.86 15.45
CA SER A 80 1.67 0.13 16.49
C SER A 80 0.50 -0.28 17.38
N ALA A 81 -0.38 -1.13 16.90
CA ALA A 81 -1.58 -1.59 17.62
C ALA A 81 -1.49 -3.06 18.10
N LEU A 82 -0.34 -3.71 17.90
CA LEU A 82 -0.17 -5.16 18.11
C LEU A 82 -0.59 -5.62 19.51
N ASN A 83 -0.23 -4.84 20.53
CA ASN A 83 -0.50 -5.16 21.94
C ASN A 83 -1.82 -4.55 22.46
N GLY A 84 -2.64 -3.95 21.61
CA GLY A 84 -3.89 -3.29 21.95
C GLY A 84 -5.11 -3.93 21.28
N PRO A 85 -6.30 -3.45 21.61
CA PRO A 85 -7.55 -3.95 21.03
C PRO A 85 -7.87 -3.36 19.65
N ILE A 86 -7.07 -2.41 19.15
CA ILE A 86 -7.33 -1.69 17.90
C ILE A 86 -7.17 -2.66 16.73
N ARG A 87 -8.20 -2.72 15.88
CA ARG A 87 -8.22 -3.53 14.66
C ARG A 87 -8.71 -2.75 13.44
N ASP A 88 -9.21 -1.54 13.66
CA ASP A 88 -9.73 -0.66 12.61
C ASP A 88 -8.81 0.55 12.44
N PHE A 89 -8.33 0.77 11.22
CA PHE A 89 -7.44 1.86 10.84
C PHE A 89 -8.09 2.73 9.78
N VAL A 90 -8.02 4.05 9.94
CA VAL A 90 -8.52 5.00 8.96
C VAL A 90 -7.35 5.58 8.19
N LEU A 91 -7.37 5.40 6.88
CA LEU A 91 -6.35 5.90 5.96
C LEU A 91 -6.78 7.25 5.39
N ILE A 92 -5.93 8.25 5.56
CA ILE A 92 -6.15 9.61 5.05
C ILE A 92 -4.90 10.13 4.32
N GLY A 93 -5.10 11.14 3.50
CA GLY A 93 -4.01 11.79 2.76
C GLY A 93 -3.95 11.38 1.29
N ASN A 94 -3.05 12.01 0.53
CA ASN A 94 -2.98 11.87 -0.93
C ASN A 94 -2.67 10.46 -1.44
N LEU A 95 -1.98 9.64 -0.64
CA LEU A 95 -1.66 8.26 -1.04
C LEU A 95 -2.90 7.38 -1.21
N THR A 96 -4.03 7.73 -0.55
CA THR A 96 -5.30 7.01 -0.71
C THR A 96 -5.89 7.11 -2.12
N LYS A 97 -5.37 8.00 -2.95
CA LYS A 97 -5.75 8.13 -4.38
C LYS A 97 -5.13 7.07 -5.28
N PHE A 98 -4.14 6.33 -4.82
CA PHE A 98 -3.58 5.24 -5.61
C PHE A 98 -4.58 4.09 -5.71
N PRO A 99 -4.93 3.63 -6.93
CA PRO A 99 -5.78 2.45 -7.13
C PRO A 99 -5.25 1.21 -6.40
N GLN A 100 -3.94 1.10 -6.27
CA GLN A 100 -3.25 0.00 -5.57
C GLN A 100 -3.64 -0.13 -4.08
N CYS A 101 -4.21 0.92 -3.47
CA CYS A 101 -4.79 0.82 -2.13
C CYS A 101 -5.86 -0.27 -2.04
N HIS A 102 -6.68 -0.43 -3.10
CA HIS A 102 -7.74 -1.43 -3.17
C HIS A 102 -7.22 -2.86 -3.42
N GLU A 103 -5.94 -3.01 -3.72
CA GLU A 103 -5.28 -4.31 -3.83
C GLU A 103 -4.49 -4.63 -2.55
N VAL A 104 -3.69 -3.68 -2.06
CA VAL A 104 -2.74 -3.89 -0.97
C VAL A 104 -3.45 -4.06 0.38
N PHE A 105 -4.33 -3.12 0.74
CA PHE A 105 -4.94 -3.13 2.07
C PHE A 105 -5.88 -4.32 2.30
N PRO A 106 -6.76 -4.75 1.38
CA PRO A 106 -7.56 -5.96 1.57
C PRO A 106 -6.72 -7.24 1.73
N ASN A 107 -5.55 -7.32 1.10
CA ASN A 107 -4.63 -8.43 1.29
C ASN A 107 -4.00 -8.41 2.70
N MET A 108 -3.63 -7.22 3.18
CA MET A 108 -3.11 -7.05 4.54
C MET A 108 -4.18 -7.35 5.60
N GLU A 109 -5.44 -6.96 5.36
CA GLU A 109 -6.57 -7.28 6.26
C GLU A 109 -6.69 -8.78 6.50
N LYS A 110 -6.60 -9.58 5.44
CA LYS A 110 -6.66 -11.05 5.52
C LYS A 110 -5.48 -11.63 6.31
N ILE A 111 -4.28 -11.09 6.15
CA ILE A 111 -3.07 -11.59 6.80
C ILE A 111 -3.06 -11.24 8.29
N TYR A 112 -3.46 -10.02 8.64
CA TYR A 112 -3.30 -9.49 9.99
C TYR A 112 -4.58 -9.46 10.83
N GLY A 113 -5.73 -9.81 10.25
CA GLY A 113 -7.02 -9.77 10.96
C GLY A 113 -7.43 -8.36 11.38
N VAL A 114 -7.16 -7.37 10.55
CA VAL A 114 -7.47 -5.94 10.77
C VAL A 114 -8.37 -5.41 9.67
N ARG A 115 -8.79 -4.14 9.75
CA ARG A 115 -9.54 -3.44 8.70
C ARG A 115 -8.91 -2.08 8.43
N PHE A 116 -8.86 -1.73 7.13
CA PHE A 116 -8.40 -0.43 6.65
C PHE A 116 -9.55 0.31 5.97
N HIS A 117 -9.93 1.45 6.51
CA HIS A 117 -11.02 2.27 6.01
C HIS A 117 -10.48 3.49 5.26
N ILE A 118 -10.84 3.64 4.00
CA ILE A 118 -10.58 4.85 3.21
C ILE A 118 -11.90 5.62 3.10
N PRO A 119 -12.10 6.68 3.91
CA PRO A 119 -13.35 7.44 3.88
C PRO A 119 -13.45 8.29 2.60
N PRO A 120 -14.66 8.69 2.20
CA PRO A 120 -14.83 9.67 1.12
C PRO A 120 -14.01 10.93 1.41
N TYR A 121 -13.38 11.50 0.37
CA TYR A 121 -12.50 12.67 0.48
C TYR A 121 -11.32 12.47 1.45
N ALA A 122 -10.77 11.25 1.51
CA ALA A 122 -9.67 10.89 2.41
C ALA A 122 -8.48 11.85 2.30
N GLU A 123 -8.19 12.37 1.13
CA GLU A 123 -7.11 13.32 0.86
C GLU A 123 -7.31 14.69 1.52
N TYR A 124 -8.56 15.08 1.82
CA TYR A 124 -8.90 16.37 2.43
C TYR A 124 -9.27 16.26 3.91
N ARG A 125 -9.31 15.06 4.49
CA ARG A 125 -9.81 14.85 5.87
C ARG A 125 -9.08 15.67 6.91
N THR A 126 -7.78 15.87 6.79
CA THR A 126 -7.01 16.72 7.71
C THR A 126 -7.49 18.17 7.65
N ALA A 127 -7.68 18.73 6.45
CA ALA A 127 -8.16 20.11 6.27
C ALA A 127 -9.62 20.25 6.74
N ILE A 128 -10.48 19.28 6.43
CA ILE A 128 -11.87 19.24 6.89
C ILE A 128 -11.91 19.19 8.42
N GLY A 129 -11.10 18.33 9.04
CA GLY A 129 -11.03 18.21 10.49
C GLY A 129 -10.58 19.51 11.16
N ALA A 130 -9.58 20.19 10.60
CA ALA A 130 -9.11 21.47 11.09
C ALA A 130 -10.19 22.57 11.00
N ALA A 131 -10.93 22.63 9.88
CA ALA A 131 -12.04 23.57 9.70
C ALA A 131 -13.19 23.31 10.69
N LEU A 132 -13.58 22.04 10.85
CA LEU A 132 -14.62 21.67 11.83
C LEU A 132 -14.21 21.99 13.26
N ALA A 133 -12.95 21.73 13.64
CA ALA A 133 -12.43 22.06 14.96
C ALA A 133 -12.42 23.57 15.22
N TYR A 134 -12.17 24.38 14.20
CA TYR A 134 -12.24 25.83 14.30
C TYR A 134 -13.69 26.29 14.50
N LEU A 135 -14.61 25.80 13.68
CA LEU A 135 -16.04 26.17 13.75
C LEU A 135 -16.72 25.73 15.05
N SER A 136 -16.27 24.65 15.68
CA SER A 136 -16.84 24.16 16.93
C SER A 136 -16.40 24.99 18.17
N LYS A 137 -15.40 25.87 18.01
CA LYS A 137 -14.89 26.74 19.09
C LYS A 137 -15.46 28.16 19.03
N HIS A 138 -16.18 28.49 17.98
CA HIS A 138 -16.81 29.77 17.73
C HIS A 138 -18.30 29.59 17.43
#